data_7c19bee3e1319c151767924d50b6f81e
#
_entry.id   7c19bee3e1319c151767924d50b6f81e
#
_cell.length_a   1.000
_cell.length_b   1.000
_cell.length_c   1.000
_cell.angle_alpha   90.00
_cell.angle_beta   90.00
_cell.angle_gamma   90.00
#
_symmetry.space_group_name_H-M   'P 1'
#
loop_
_entity.id
_entity.type
_entity.pdbx_description
1 polymer ?
#
loop_
_entity_poly.entity_id
_entity_poly.type
_entity_poly.pdbx_seq_one_letter_code
_entity_poly.pdbx_strand_id
1 'polypeptide(L)'
;MKHLLLLLIGIIVIALPTNAQTPQKHSGKHMQEYERRRKGAWHKYNEDYRKAVAEYMRKRWEAYELEGTMELPLRNEPISPVVKQPQEQSEAATPSNEKITAIEVVDIELSEPTPEPMPEPEPKPEPKPELSTKVMPSAAKGMHFSFYGTDCQLSIASAPIVSLPSVMEAEVANAWERIASGAFNILVQDCRRIKEELGLNDWGYLLLTHSLAETLYGSNSNEAVVLQLFLLSENGIKTRLARGDNKLWLLYAADTKIYAKPYFTIGGDIFYLFDDGNKASSFNICNFEVPGERALSMLMPNLPLLNYRAAEPHLCVSAKTTNVTITPNSNVIDFLNDFPQCDWPIYAATGLSEKSCLELLPPLREIIANKSNVEAAGTLLKFIHEAFPYKTDPQQFGRERTLFAEEMFAYPFSDCEDRSILYALLVRELLGLDVVLLHYPNHIATAVNFETQVEGDYVELDGARYTVFDATYIGADVGETMPEFSGMAAKIIRLN
;
A
#
# COMPACT_ATOMS: atom_id res chain seq x y z
N MET A 1 -29.61 13.00 -23.83
CA MET A 1 -29.67 11.82 -24.70
C MET A 1 -28.91 10.69 -24.00
N LYS A 2 -29.57 10.15 -22.96
CA LYS A 2 -29.14 8.94 -22.25
C LYS A 2 -29.83 7.78 -22.97
N HIS A 3 -29.10 6.90 -23.58
CA HIS A 3 -29.47 5.60 -24.17
C HIS A 3 -28.74 5.39 -25.50
N LEU A 4 -27.52 4.89 -25.44
CA LEU A 4 -26.99 4.00 -26.49
C LEU A 4 -25.57 3.51 -26.10
N LEU A 5 -25.42 2.76 -25.02
CA LEU A 5 -24.26 1.86 -24.83
C LEU A 5 -24.55 0.77 -23.76
N LEU A 6 -25.73 0.16 -23.88
CA LEU A 6 -26.09 -1.01 -23.07
C LEU A 6 -26.53 -2.11 -24.04
N LEU A 7 -25.59 -2.72 -24.74
CA LEU A 7 -25.83 -3.96 -25.46
C LEU A 7 -24.47 -4.57 -25.83
N LEU A 8 -24.06 -5.55 -25.05
CA LEU A 8 -23.25 -6.72 -25.38
C LEU A 8 -22.46 -7.24 -24.17
N ILE A 9 -23.14 -7.47 -23.05
CA ILE A 9 -22.69 -8.49 -22.10
C ILE A 9 -23.54 -9.73 -22.44
N GLY A 10 -23.13 -10.44 -23.46
CA GLY A 10 -23.61 -11.76 -23.75
C GLY A 10 -22.87 -12.79 -22.88
N ILE A 11 -23.41 -13.08 -21.70
CA ILE A 11 -23.03 -14.27 -20.94
C ILE A 11 -23.45 -15.48 -21.78
N ILE A 12 -22.50 -16.11 -22.46
CA ILE A 12 -22.73 -17.44 -23.05
C ILE A 12 -22.61 -18.44 -21.91
N VAL A 13 -23.72 -18.69 -21.21
CA VAL A 13 -23.88 -19.87 -20.38
C VAL A 13 -24.03 -21.07 -21.32
N ILE A 14 -22.96 -21.79 -21.57
CA ILE A 14 -23.04 -23.08 -22.23
C ILE A 14 -23.45 -24.10 -21.18
N ALA A 15 -24.73 -24.51 -21.22
CA ALA A 15 -25.20 -25.66 -20.45
C ALA A 15 -24.41 -26.92 -20.89
N LEU A 16 -23.70 -27.52 -19.95
CA LEU A 16 -23.05 -28.82 -20.15
C LEU A 16 -24.08 -29.94 -20.01
N PRO A 17 -24.18 -30.87 -20.96
CA PRO A 17 -24.99 -32.07 -20.76
C PRO A 17 -24.25 -33.04 -19.80
N THR A 18 -24.92 -33.40 -18.72
CA THR A 18 -24.51 -34.48 -17.82
C THR A 18 -24.60 -35.82 -18.52
N ASN A 19 -23.45 -36.31 -19.05
CA ASN A 19 -23.28 -37.74 -19.31
C ASN A 19 -21.83 -38.10 -19.00
N ALA A 20 -21.67 -38.85 -17.92
CA ALA A 20 -20.41 -39.45 -17.53
C ALA A 20 -19.98 -40.48 -18.57
N GLN A 21 -19.00 -40.12 -19.41
CA GLN A 21 -18.19 -41.06 -20.16
C GLN A 21 -16.72 -40.71 -19.93
N THR A 22 -15.94 -41.75 -19.63
CA THR A 22 -14.49 -41.78 -19.44
C THR A 22 -13.71 -40.78 -20.32
N PRO A 23 -12.72 -40.04 -19.79
CA PRO A 23 -11.99 -39.03 -20.56
C PRO A 23 -11.07 -39.71 -21.58
N GLN A 24 -11.49 -39.72 -22.83
CA GLN A 24 -10.56 -39.90 -23.95
C GLN A 24 -9.61 -38.69 -24.02
N LYS A 25 -8.29 -38.96 -24.15
CA LYS A 25 -7.23 -37.96 -24.42
C LYS A 25 -7.63 -37.08 -25.61
N HIS A 26 -8.33 -35.98 -25.36
CA HIS A 26 -8.57 -34.97 -26.40
C HIS A 26 -7.31 -34.13 -26.57
N SER A 27 -6.79 -34.21 -27.77
CA SER A 27 -5.54 -33.75 -28.30
C SER A 27 -5.25 -32.29 -27.95
N GLY A 28 -4.02 -31.96 -27.59
CA GLY A 28 -3.51 -30.59 -27.31
C GLY A 28 -3.76 -29.57 -28.44
N LYS A 29 -4.26 -30.01 -29.60
CA LYS A 29 -4.67 -29.14 -30.71
C LYS A 29 -5.93 -28.30 -30.37
N HIS A 30 -6.94 -28.86 -29.70
CA HIS A 30 -8.14 -28.11 -29.32
C HIS A 30 -7.84 -27.04 -28.24
N MET A 31 -6.99 -27.36 -27.29
CA MET A 31 -6.56 -26.40 -26.27
C MET A 31 -5.73 -25.28 -26.92
N GLN A 32 -4.80 -25.61 -27.82
CA GLN A 32 -4.01 -24.61 -28.55
C GLN A 32 -4.89 -23.71 -29.44
N GLU A 33 -5.93 -24.27 -30.06
CA GLU A 33 -6.86 -23.47 -30.86
C GLU A 33 -7.75 -22.59 -30.00
N TYR A 34 -8.21 -23.05 -28.83
CA TYR A 34 -8.93 -22.25 -27.85
C TYR A 34 -8.09 -21.10 -27.32
N GLU A 35 -6.84 -21.36 -26.93
CA GLU A 35 -5.91 -20.32 -26.47
C GLU A 35 -5.61 -19.30 -27.59
N ARG A 36 -5.44 -19.75 -28.82
CA ARG A 36 -5.25 -18.84 -29.96
C ARG A 36 -6.47 -17.98 -30.21
N ARG A 37 -7.68 -18.52 -30.13
CA ARG A 37 -8.94 -17.76 -30.27
C ARG A 37 -9.10 -16.76 -29.10
N ARG A 38 -8.81 -17.17 -27.86
CA ARG A 38 -8.86 -16.33 -26.69
C ARG A 38 -7.85 -15.18 -26.80
N LYS A 39 -6.61 -15.46 -27.17
CA LYS A 39 -5.58 -14.44 -27.43
C LYS A 39 -5.99 -13.48 -28.55
N GLY A 40 -6.54 -13.99 -29.65
CA GLY A 40 -7.03 -13.16 -30.74
C GLY A 40 -8.20 -12.25 -30.36
N ALA A 41 -9.16 -12.77 -29.60
CA ALA A 41 -10.27 -11.98 -29.08
C ALA A 41 -9.80 -10.88 -28.10
N TRP A 42 -8.84 -11.20 -27.25
CA TRP A 42 -8.20 -10.26 -26.34
C TRP A 42 -7.43 -9.15 -27.06
N HIS A 43 -6.65 -9.51 -28.10
CA HIS A 43 -5.96 -8.53 -28.94
C HIS A 43 -6.93 -7.55 -29.59
N LYS A 44 -8.00 -8.08 -30.19
CA LYS A 44 -9.02 -7.24 -30.84
C LYS A 44 -9.70 -6.32 -29.83
N TYR A 45 -10.05 -6.83 -28.67
CA TYR A 45 -10.66 -6.04 -27.60
C TYR A 45 -9.74 -4.87 -27.17
N ASN A 46 -8.45 -5.15 -26.98
CA ASN A 46 -7.47 -4.14 -26.62
C ASN A 46 -7.28 -3.08 -27.73
N GLU A 47 -7.26 -3.49 -28.99
CA GLU A 47 -7.20 -2.54 -30.10
C GLU A 47 -8.43 -1.66 -30.18
N ASP A 48 -9.61 -2.23 -29.98
CA ASP A 48 -10.89 -1.50 -30.07
C ASP A 48 -11.01 -0.45 -28.93
N TYR A 49 -10.65 -0.81 -27.69
CA TYR A 49 -10.71 0.17 -26.60
C TYR A 49 -9.63 1.25 -26.73
N ARG A 50 -8.41 0.92 -27.17
CA ARG A 50 -7.33 1.91 -27.40
C ARG A 50 -7.75 2.96 -28.44
N LYS A 51 -8.44 2.55 -29.51
CA LYS A 51 -9.02 3.46 -30.49
C LYS A 51 -10.13 4.32 -29.88
N ALA A 52 -11.02 3.72 -29.09
CA ALA A 52 -12.09 4.45 -28.42
C ALA A 52 -11.54 5.51 -27.46
N VAL A 53 -10.47 5.23 -26.74
CA VAL A 53 -9.77 6.21 -25.87
C VAL A 53 -9.20 7.35 -26.72
N ALA A 54 -8.53 7.05 -27.84
CA ALA A 54 -8.02 8.08 -28.75
C ALA A 54 -9.12 8.99 -29.31
N GLU A 55 -10.25 8.41 -29.73
CA GLU A 55 -11.40 9.17 -30.20
C GLU A 55 -12.00 10.05 -29.09
N TYR A 56 -12.00 9.55 -27.85
CA TYR A 56 -12.43 10.34 -26.71
C TYR A 56 -11.48 11.51 -26.43
N MET A 57 -10.16 11.26 -26.42
CA MET A 57 -9.13 12.29 -26.24
C MET A 57 -9.24 13.44 -27.26
N ARG A 58 -9.71 13.18 -28.48
CA ARG A 58 -9.93 14.22 -29.51
C ARG A 58 -11.10 15.14 -29.22
N LYS A 59 -12.00 14.78 -28.30
CA LYS A 59 -13.10 15.63 -27.89
C LYS A 59 -12.57 16.75 -26.97
N ARG A 60 -13.38 17.81 -26.81
CA ARG A 60 -13.07 18.87 -25.85
C ARG A 60 -13.07 18.29 -24.43
N TRP A 61 -11.99 18.51 -23.71
CA TRP A 61 -11.89 18.12 -22.30
C TRP A 61 -12.70 19.07 -21.42
N GLU A 62 -13.27 18.54 -20.36
CA GLU A 62 -14.12 19.29 -19.44
C GLU A 62 -13.27 20.06 -18.42
N ALA A 63 -13.72 21.25 -18.08
CA ALA A 63 -13.05 22.06 -17.05
C ALA A 63 -13.44 21.56 -15.66
N TYR A 64 -12.47 21.41 -14.80
CA TYR A 64 -12.63 21.05 -13.38
C TYR A 64 -11.85 22.03 -12.53
N GLU A 65 -12.39 22.29 -11.34
CA GLU A 65 -11.69 23.02 -10.29
C GLU A 65 -11.03 22.03 -9.33
N LEU A 66 -9.87 22.39 -8.82
CA LEU A 66 -9.16 21.62 -7.82
C LEU A 66 -9.89 21.78 -6.47
N GLU A 67 -10.29 20.69 -5.84
CA GLU A 67 -11.07 20.73 -4.58
C GLU A 67 -10.19 21.00 -3.34
N GLY A 68 -8.87 21.02 -3.49
CA GLY A 68 -7.93 21.25 -2.41
C GLY A 68 -7.13 20.00 -2.06
N THR A 69 -6.76 19.87 -0.81
CA THR A 69 -6.05 18.70 -0.28
C THR A 69 -6.86 18.12 0.87
N MET A 70 -6.93 16.79 0.97
CA MET A 70 -7.44 16.16 2.18
C MET A 70 -6.45 16.42 3.31
N GLU A 71 -6.93 16.97 4.40
CA GLU A 71 -6.11 17.16 5.58
C GLU A 71 -5.93 15.81 6.30
N LEU A 72 -4.71 15.58 6.80
CA LEU A 72 -4.49 14.52 7.78
C LEU A 72 -5.43 14.77 8.97
N PRO A 73 -5.92 13.71 9.62
CA PRO A 73 -6.67 13.88 10.86
C PRO A 73 -5.84 14.75 11.79
N LEU A 74 -6.29 16.00 12.00
CA LEU A 74 -5.57 16.96 12.85
C LEU A 74 -5.41 16.36 14.23
N ARG A 75 -4.17 16.17 14.63
CA ARG A 75 -3.82 16.00 16.02
C ARG A 75 -3.57 17.38 16.58
N ASN A 76 -4.43 17.81 17.48
CA ASN A 76 -4.11 18.95 18.32
C ASN A 76 -2.91 18.51 19.17
N GLU A 77 -1.75 19.08 19.01
CA GLU A 77 -0.48 18.81 19.69
C GLU A 77 -0.35 17.40 20.29
N PRO A 78 0.47 16.51 19.68
CA PRO A 78 0.66 15.16 20.17
C PRO A 78 1.11 15.22 21.63
N ILE A 79 0.51 14.37 22.44
CA ILE A 79 0.80 14.30 23.85
C ILE A 79 2.22 13.80 24.03
N SER A 80 3.04 14.55 24.75
CA SER A 80 4.36 14.08 25.20
C SER A 80 4.19 12.78 25.96
N PRO A 81 5.10 11.80 25.84
CA PRO A 81 4.96 10.52 26.53
C PRO A 81 4.78 10.77 28.03
N VAL A 82 3.66 10.29 28.55
CA VAL A 82 3.40 10.33 29.99
C VAL A 82 4.23 9.22 30.63
N VAL A 83 4.98 9.59 31.64
CA VAL A 83 5.71 8.62 32.47
C VAL A 83 4.85 8.32 33.69
N LYS A 84 4.53 7.05 33.92
CA LYS A 84 3.83 6.59 35.13
C LYS A 84 4.62 7.03 36.36
N GLN A 85 4.01 7.85 37.20
CA GLN A 85 4.63 8.26 38.48
C GLN A 85 4.70 7.04 39.39
N PRO A 86 5.83 6.82 40.11
CA PRO A 86 5.89 5.80 41.15
C PRO A 86 4.78 6.10 42.19
N GLN A 87 3.89 5.15 42.40
CA GLN A 87 2.96 5.28 43.53
C GLN A 87 3.81 5.33 44.79
N GLU A 88 3.75 6.43 45.56
CA GLU A 88 4.29 6.45 46.90
C GLU A 88 3.63 5.31 47.68
N GLN A 89 4.42 4.39 48.18
CA GLN A 89 3.93 3.32 49.06
C GLN A 89 3.35 3.94 50.31
N SER A 90 2.06 4.26 50.29
CA SER A 90 1.34 4.54 51.51
C SER A 90 1.10 3.19 52.18
N GLU A 91 1.71 3.05 53.37
CA GLU A 91 1.44 1.90 54.24
C GLU A 91 -0.06 1.78 54.48
N ALA A 92 -0.56 0.52 54.29
CA ALA A 92 -1.92 0.09 54.54
C ALA A 92 -3.02 0.67 53.63
N ALA A 93 -3.02 0.33 52.36
CA ALA A 93 -4.23 0.34 51.53
C ALA A 93 -4.85 -1.07 51.54
N THR A 94 -6.08 -1.16 52.01
CA THR A 94 -7.02 -2.23 51.70
C THR A 94 -6.95 -2.50 50.18
N PRO A 95 -7.05 -3.74 49.68
CA PRO A 95 -7.03 -3.99 48.25
C PRO A 95 -8.19 -3.16 47.66
N SER A 96 -7.82 -2.08 46.97
CA SER A 96 -8.76 -1.37 46.12
C SER A 96 -9.14 -2.33 45.00
N ASN A 97 -10.44 -2.58 44.84
CA ASN A 97 -10.96 -3.16 43.61
C ASN A 97 -10.46 -2.22 42.48
N GLU A 98 -9.34 -2.60 41.83
CA GLU A 98 -8.90 -1.92 40.63
C GLU A 98 -10.05 -2.03 39.64
N LYS A 99 -10.63 -0.91 39.27
CA LYS A 99 -11.76 -0.85 38.37
C LYS A 99 -11.31 -1.33 37.01
N ILE A 100 -11.66 -2.55 36.66
CA ILE A 100 -11.64 -3.00 35.27
C ILE A 100 -12.63 -2.15 34.50
N THR A 101 -12.15 -1.32 33.60
CA THR A 101 -13.00 -0.39 32.85
C THR A 101 -13.14 -0.87 31.41
N ALA A 102 -14.38 -1.15 30.99
CA ALA A 102 -14.70 -1.33 29.58
C ALA A 102 -14.66 0.05 28.89
N ILE A 103 -13.86 0.18 27.87
CA ILE A 103 -13.78 1.38 27.05
C ILE A 103 -14.93 1.34 26.06
N GLU A 104 -15.67 2.44 25.96
CA GLU A 104 -16.75 2.58 25.00
C GLU A 104 -16.20 2.68 23.58
N VAL A 105 -16.78 1.92 22.65
CA VAL A 105 -16.43 1.95 21.22
C VAL A 105 -17.42 2.86 20.51
N VAL A 106 -16.96 3.96 19.94
CA VAL A 106 -17.81 4.94 19.23
C VAL A 106 -17.89 4.68 17.74
N ASP A 107 -16.88 4.06 17.13
CA ASP A 107 -16.83 3.74 15.71
C ASP A 107 -15.85 2.60 15.46
N ILE A 108 -16.10 1.81 14.39
CA ILE A 108 -15.21 0.77 13.94
C ILE A 108 -14.83 1.09 12.51
N GLU A 109 -13.60 1.51 12.29
CA GLU A 109 -13.07 1.70 10.95
C GLU A 109 -12.69 0.33 10.39
N LEU A 110 -13.53 -0.15 9.47
CA LEU A 110 -13.21 -1.33 8.68
C LEU A 110 -12.26 -0.88 7.58
N SER A 111 -11.14 -1.56 7.43
CA SER A 111 -10.40 -1.48 6.19
C SER A 111 -11.28 -2.14 5.11
N GLU A 112 -12.04 -1.35 4.35
CA GLU A 112 -12.75 -1.88 3.19
C GLU A 112 -11.83 -1.83 1.96
N PRO A 113 -12.03 -2.78 1.03
CA PRO A 113 -13.13 -3.73 0.89
C PRO A 113 -12.72 -5.17 1.12
N THR A 114 -13.57 -5.93 1.75
CA THR A 114 -13.57 -7.39 1.61
C THR A 114 -13.65 -7.68 0.11
N PRO A 115 -12.67 -8.34 -0.51
CA PRO A 115 -12.88 -8.84 -1.86
C PRO A 115 -14.08 -9.76 -1.82
N GLU A 116 -15.00 -9.63 -2.78
CA GLU A 116 -16.04 -10.63 -2.98
C GLU A 116 -15.41 -12.03 -2.86
N PRO A 117 -16.05 -13.02 -2.21
CA PRO A 117 -15.46 -14.31 -2.01
C PRO A 117 -14.97 -14.84 -3.36
N MET A 118 -13.68 -15.00 -3.48
CA MET A 118 -13.09 -15.66 -4.66
C MET A 118 -13.78 -17.00 -4.81
N PRO A 119 -14.18 -17.41 -6.01
CA PRO A 119 -14.68 -18.74 -6.24
C PRO A 119 -13.64 -19.73 -5.67
N GLU A 120 -14.14 -20.77 -5.00
CA GLU A 120 -13.31 -21.80 -4.35
C GLU A 120 -12.09 -22.16 -5.21
N PRO A 121 -10.89 -22.24 -4.63
CA PRO A 121 -9.68 -22.53 -5.38
C PRO A 121 -9.86 -23.88 -6.10
N GLU A 122 -9.77 -23.84 -7.42
CA GLU A 122 -9.63 -25.07 -8.21
C GLU A 122 -8.46 -25.91 -7.65
N PRO A 123 -8.56 -27.23 -7.64
CA PRO A 123 -7.55 -28.10 -7.03
C PRO A 123 -6.15 -27.77 -7.58
N LYS A 124 -5.19 -27.67 -6.67
CA LYS A 124 -3.79 -27.37 -6.99
C LYS A 124 -3.32 -28.19 -8.17
N PRO A 125 -2.78 -27.57 -9.23
CA PRO A 125 -2.16 -28.33 -10.31
C PRO A 125 -0.97 -29.12 -9.77
N GLU A 126 -0.88 -30.39 -10.16
CA GLU A 126 0.28 -31.23 -9.91
C GLU A 126 1.57 -30.58 -10.39
N PRO A 127 2.75 -30.86 -9.80
CA PRO A 127 4.00 -30.20 -10.13
C PRO A 127 4.30 -30.33 -11.62
N LYS A 128 4.45 -29.21 -12.29
CA LYS A 128 4.84 -29.15 -13.69
C LYS A 128 6.22 -29.77 -13.86
N PRO A 129 6.42 -30.59 -14.91
CA PRO A 129 7.74 -31.05 -15.25
C PRO A 129 8.65 -29.83 -15.56
N GLU A 130 9.89 -29.91 -15.11
CA GLU A 130 10.94 -28.92 -15.34
C GLU A 130 10.95 -28.44 -16.78
N LEU A 131 10.71 -27.15 -16.98
CA LEU A 131 10.90 -26.54 -18.31
C LEU A 131 12.40 -26.58 -18.63
N SER A 132 12.74 -27.45 -19.57
CA SER A 132 13.98 -27.40 -20.31
C SER A 132 14.34 -25.95 -20.64
N THR A 133 15.50 -25.52 -20.17
CA THR A 133 16.13 -24.24 -20.50
C THR A 133 16.25 -24.12 -22.01
N LYS A 134 15.26 -23.53 -22.68
CA LYS A 134 15.45 -22.98 -24.00
C LYS A 134 16.42 -21.82 -23.83
N VAL A 135 17.64 -22.01 -24.30
CA VAL A 135 18.61 -20.96 -24.55
C VAL A 135 17.90 -19.84 -25.29
N MET A 136 17.68 -18.72 -24.60
CA MET A 136 17.21 -17.50 -25.22
C MET A 136 18.27 -17.01 -26.23
N PRO A 137 17.86 -16.50 -27.39
CA PRO A 137 18.82 -15.93 -28.34
C PRO A 137 19.57 -14.80 -27.66
N SER A 138 20.88 -14.78 -27.91
CA SER A 138 21.86 -13.76 -27.44
C SER A 138 21.25 -12.37 -27.34
N ALA A 139 21.25 -11.83 -26.14
CA ALA A 139 20.66 -10.53 -25.75
C ALA A 139 21.19 -9.43 -26.68
N ALA A 140 20.32 -8.88 -27.53
CA ALA A 140 20.48 -7.48 -27.93
C ALA A 140 20.62 -6.68 -26.62
N LYS A 141 21.63 -5.78 -26.56
CA LYS A 141 21.82 -4.92 -25.36
C LYS A 141 20.53 -4.13 -25.13
N GLY A 142 19.67 -4.59 -24.22
CA GLY A 142 18.48 -3.90 -23.78
C GLY A 142 18.86 -2.59 -23.09
N MET A 143 17.92 -1.66 -23.03
CA MET A 143 18.08 -0.46 -22.20
C MET A 143 18.00 -0.84 -20.73
N HIS A 144 18.65 -0.06 -19.88
CA HIS A 144 18.60 -0.18 -18.44
C HIS A 144 18.15 1.15 -17.83
N PHE A 145 17.44 1.07 -16.73
CA PHE A 145 17.15 2.22 -15.89
C PHE A 145 17.22 1.83 -14.39
N SER A 146 17.46 2.80 -13.54
CA SER A 146 17.52 2.57 -12.09
C SER A 146 16.19 2.88 -11.46
N PHE A 147 15.69 1.95 -10.65
CA PHE A 147 14.50 2.13 -9.81
C PHE A 147 14.91 1.93 -8.35
N TYR A 148 14.98 3.01 -7.58
CA TYR A 148 15.49 3.02 -6.20
C TYR A 148 16.78 2.18 -6.04
N GLY A 149 17.80 2.53 -6.82
CA GLY A 149 19.10 1.85 -6.79
C GLY A 149 19.12 0.41 -7.34
N THR A 150 17.99 -0.08 -7.84
CA THR A 150 17.88 -1.41 -8.48
C THR A 150 17.93 -1.25 -10.00
N ASP A 151 18.85 -2.00 -10.64
CA ASP A 151 18.99 -1.99 -12.09
C ASP A 151 17.86 -2.79 -12.74
N CYS A 152 17.05 -2.14 -13.56
CA CYS A 152 15.93 -2.71 -14.27
C CYS A 152 16.22 -2.77 -15.78
N GLN A 153 16.17 -3.98 -16.34
CA GLN A 153 16.43 -4.21 -17.75
C GLN A 153 15.15 -4.17 -18.58
N LEU A 154 15.21 -3.46 -19.71
CA LEU A 154 14.15 -3.40 -20.73
C LEU A 154 14.54 -4.24 -21.95
N SER A 155 13.54 -4.80 -22.60
CA SER A 155 13.72 -5.60 -23.82
C SER A 155 13.88 -4.75 -25.10
N ILE A 156 13.87 -3.41 -24.98
CA ILE A 156 14.08 -2.48 -26.08
C ILE A 156 15.52 -1.98 -26.09
N ALA A 157 16.06 -1.71 -27.26
CA ALA A 157 17.43 -1.18 -27.42
C ALA A 157 17.49 0.36 -27.41
N SER A 158 16.37 1.03 -27.68
CA SER A 158 16.23 2.50 -27.66
C SER A 158 14.80 2.90 -27.43
N ALA A 159 14.60 4.12 -26.90
CA ALA A 159 13.27 4.69 -26.73
C ALA A 159 12.52 4.79 -28.07
N PRO A 160 11.27 4.28 -28.19
CA PRO A 160 10.46 4.51 -29.38
C PRO A 160 10.15 6.01 -29.53
N ILE A 161 10.11 6.52 -30.74
CA ILE A 161 9.86 7.95 -30.99
C ILE A 161 8.37 8.25 -30.81
N VAL A 162 8.08 9.12 -29.83
CA VAL A 162 6.77 9.76 -29.64
C VAL A 162 6.98 11.26 -29.76
N SER A 163 6.16 11.91 -30.58
CA SER A 163 6.16 13.37 -30.71
C SER A 163 4.86 13.92 -30.18
N LEU A 164 4.96 14.88 -29.29
CA LEU A 164 3.83 15.62 -28.70
C LEU A 164 4.09 17.12 -28.84
N PRO A 165 3.87 17.71 -30.01
CA PRO A 165 4.23 19.11 -30.29
C PRO A 165 3.41 20.12 -29.49
N SER A 166 2.25 19.71 -28.96
CA SER A 166 1.44 20.50 -28.05
C SER A 166 0.55 19.61 -27.20
N VAL A 167 0.01 20.16 -26.12
CA VAL A 167 -0.92 19.45 -25.21
C VAL A 167 -2.40 19.59 -25.63
N MET A 168 -2.64 19.96 -26.87
CA MET A 168 -4.00 20.05 -27.42
C MET A 168 -4.56 18.65 -27.69
N GLU A 169 -5.87 18.52 -27.60
CA GLU A 169 -6.62 17.26 -27.66
C GLU A 169 -6.20 16.36 -28.82
N ALA A 170 -6.08 16.93 -30.02
CA ALA A 170 -5.71 16.19 -31.24
C ALA A 170 -4.27 15.62 -31.14
N GLU A 171 -3.32 16.41 -30.63
CA GLU A 171 -1.92 16.00 -30.52
C GLU A 171 -1.73 14.94 -29.45
N VAL A 172 -2.41 15.08 -28.31
CA VAL A 172 -2.41 14.06 -27.24
C VAL A 172 -3.01 12.74 -27.75
N ALA A 173 -4.12 12.80 -28.47
CA ALA A 173 -4.73 11.62 -29.10
C ALA A 173 -3.80 10.96 -30.13
N ASN A 174 -3.10 11.75 -30.95
CA ASN A 174 -2.12 11.24 -31.91
C ASN A 174 -0.94 10.57 -31.20
N ALA A 175 -0.43 11.13 -30.10
CA ALA A 175 0.61 10.51 -29.27
C ALA A 175 0.12 9.20 -28.66
N TRP A 176 -1.10 9.19 -28.08
CA TRP A 176 -1.72 7.97 -27.56
C TRP A 176 -1.84 6.88 -28.64
N GLU A 177 -2.37 7.18 -29.82
CA GLU A 177 -2.48 6.18 -30.90
C GLU A 177 -1.14 5.60 -31.31
N ARG A 178 -0.09 6.42 -31.34
CA ARG A 178 1.26 5.96 -31.64
C ARG A 178 1.79 5.00 -30.58
N ILE A 179 1.59 5.34 -29.28
CA ILE A 179 1.97 4.47 -28.16
C ILE A 179 1.13 3.19 -28.19
N ALA A 180 -0.17 3.31 -28.44
CA ALA A 180 -1.11 2.20 -28.44
C ALA A 180 -1.01 1.29 -29.68
N SER A 181 -0.23 1.68 -30.70
CA SER A 181 -0.10 0.92 -31.99
C SER A 181 0.63 -0.43 -31.88
N GLY A 182 1.02 -0.86 -30.67
CA GLY A 182 1.62 -2.18 -30.43
C GLY A 182 3.14 -2.18 -30.26
N ALA A 183 3.85 -1.16 -30.74
CA ALA A 183 5.30 -1.02 -30.54
C ALA A 183 5.70 -0.95 -29.06
N PHE A 184 4.80 -0.47 -28.20
CA PHE A 184 5.00 -0.34 -26.76
C PHE A 184 4.51 -1.54 -25.94
N ASN A 185 3.89 -2.53 -26.56
CA ASN A 185 3.41 -3.73 -25.84
C ASN A 185 4.55 -4.45 -25.11
N ILE A 186 5.77 -4.38 -25.62
CA ILE A 186 6.93 -4.96 -24.96
C ILE A 186 7.24 -4.26 -23.65
N LEU A 187 7.07 -2.93 -23.56
CA LEU A 187 7.24 -2.19 -22.32
C LEU A 187 6.18 -2.55 -21.29
N VAL A 188 4.93 -2.80 -21.72
CA VAL A 188 3.87 -3.31 -20.81
C VAL A 188 4.30 -4.65 -20.20
N GLN A 189 4.89 -5.55 -21.01
CA GLN A 189 5.38 -6.83 -20.53
C GLN A 189 6.59 -6.66 -19.59
N ASP A 190 7.55 -5.80 -19.94
CA ASP A 190 8.70 -5.50 -19.10
C ASP A 190 8.27 -4.91 -17.75
N CYS A 191 7.34 -3.95 -17.73
CA CYS A 191 6.84 -3.36 -16.49
C CYS A 191 6.14 -4.41 -15.60
N ARG A 192 5.33 -5.31 -16.18
CA ARG A 192 4.69 -6.40 -15.43
C ARG A 192 5.72 -7.36 -14.85
N ARG A 193 6.71 -7.76 -15.64
CA ARG A 193 7.81 -8.62 -15.19
C ARG A 193 8.57 -7.97 -14.02
N ILE A 194 8.96 -6.71 -14.17
CA ILE A 194 9.69 -5.98 -13.12
C ILE A 194 8.82 -5.81 -11.87
N LYS A 195 7.51 -5.51 -12.03
CA LYS A 195 6.57 -5.47 -10.90
C LYS A 195 6.56 -6.78 -10.12
N GLU A 196 6.50 -7.92 -10.81
CA GLU A 196 6.52 -9.27 -10.20
C GLU A 196 7.87 -9.57 -9.55
N GLU A 197 8.99 -9.30 -10.25
CA GLU A 197 10.35 -9.54 -9.75
C GLU A 197 10.66 -8.74 -8.49
N LEU A 198 10.20 -7.50 -8.41
CA LEU A 198 10.43 -6.63 -7.27
C LEU A 198 9.32 -6.69 -6.20
N GLY A 199 8.26 -7.47 -6.43
CA GLY A 199 7.14 -7.58 -5.49
C GLY A 199 6.41 -6.25 -5.26
N LEU A 200 6.28 -5.40 -6.30
CA LEU A 200 5.69 -4.08 -6.16
C LEU A 200 4.17 -4.16 -6.01
N ASN A 201 3.61 -3.42 -5.05
CA ASN A 201 2.20 -3.11 -5.02
C ASN A 201 1.81 -2.15 -6.16
N ASP A 202 0.58 -1.68 -6.22
CA ASP A 202 0.16 -0.79 -7.31
C ASP A 202 0.80 0.59 -7.22
N TRP A 203 1.06 1.11 -6.00
CA TRP A 203 1.81 2.36 -5.84
C TRP A 203 3.25 2.22 -6.37
N GLY A 204 3.94 1.15 -6.01
CA GLY A 204 5.27 0.84 -6.54
C GLY A 204 5.26 0.70 -8.07
N TYR A 205 4.19 0.11 -8.63
CA TYR A 205 4.03 0.03 -10.10
C TYR A 205 3.80 1.40 -10.74
N LEU A 206 3.05 2.30 -10.10
CA LEU A 206 2.87 3.68 -10.55
C LEU A 206 4.22 4.43 -10.58
N LEU A 207 5.02 4.31 -9.51
CA LEU A 207 6.37 4.88 -9.46
C LEU A 207 7.32 4.26 -10.48
N LEU A 208 7.25 2.94 -10.70
CA LEU A 208 8.03 2.24 -11.72
C LEU A 208 7.74 2.78 -13.11
N THR A 209 6.46 2.89 -13.47
CA THR A 209 6.05 3.40 -14.79
C THR A 209 6.42 4.88 -14.98
N HIS A 210 6.40 5.67 -13.91
CA HIS A 210 6.88 7.04 -13.92
C HIS A 210 8.39 7.12 -14.20
N SER A 211 9.19 6.41 -13.40
CA SER A 211 10.65 6.35 -13.55
C SER A 211 11.09 5.87 -14.94
N LEU A 212 10.41 4.84 -15.46
CA LEU A 212 10.65 4.35 -16.81
C LEU A 212 10.30 5.40 -17.86
N ALA A 213 9.14 6.04 -17.76
CA ALA A 213 8.70 7.04 -18.73
C ALA A 213 9.62 8.26 -18.76
N GLU A 214 10.08 8.74 -17.61
CA GLU A 214 11.07 9.82 -17.51
C GLU A 214 12.45 9.41 -18.06
N THR A 215 12.85 8.16 -17.85
CA THR A 215 14.10 7.65 -18.44
C THR A 215 14.06 7.67 -19.97
N LEU A 216 12.89 7.39 -20.57
CA LEU A 216 12.74 7.33 -22.03
C LEU A 216 12.57 8.71 -22.68
N TYR A 217 11.87 9.63 -22.01
CA TYR A 217 11.47 10.93 -22.63
C TYR A 217 11.94 12.16 -21.86
N GLY A 218 12.65 11.97 -20.76
CA GLY A 218 13.13 13.05 -19.91
C GLY A 218 12.13 13.43 -18.80
N SER A 219 12.69 13.97 -17.71
CA SER A 219 11.91 14.40 -16.56
C SER A 219 10.96 15.53 -16.91
N ASN A 220 9.75 15.46 -16.39
CA ASN A 220 8.69 16.45 -16.62
C ASN A 220 8.23 16.60 -18.08
N SER A 221 8.50 15.67 -18.98
CA SER A 221 8.00 15.74 -20.35
C SER A 221 6.54 15.29 -20.45
N ASN A 222 5.79 15.90 -21.35
CA ASN A 222 4.41 15.53 -21.60
C ASN A 222 4.30 14.14 -22.25
N GLU A 223 5.30 13.75 -23.03
CA GLU A 223 5.41 12.41 -23.61
C GLU A 223 5.55 11.33 -22.52
N ALA A 224 6.31 11.60 -21.46
CA ALA A 224 6.42 10.69 -20.32
C ALA A 224 5.07 10.49 -19.61
N VAL A 225 4.29 11.55 -19.42
CA VAL A 225 2.96 11.47 -18.81
C VAL A 225 2.00 10.60 -19.66
N VAL A 226 2.02 10.75 -21.00
CA VAL A 226 1.15 9.95 -21.88
C VAL A 226 1.59 8.48 -21.88
N LEU A 227 2.91 8.20 -21.84
CA LEU A 227 3.41 6.82 -21.74
C LEU A 227 3.02 6.21 -20.38
N GLN A 228 3.19 6.92 -19.29
CA GLN A 228 2.82 6.46 -17.95
C GLN A 228 1.32 6.15 -17.88
N LEU A 229 0.47 7.04 -18.40
CA LEU A 229 -0.97 6.82 -18.50
C LEU A 229 -1.28 5.52 -19.24
N PHE A 230 -0.63 5.29 -20.40
CA PHE A 230 -0.82 4.07 -21.19
C PHE A 230 -0.44 2.81 -20.39
N LEU A 231 0.73 2.79 -19.76
CA LEU A 231 1.23 1.63 -19.00
C LEU A 231 0.32 1.28 -17.81
N LEU A 232 -0.21 2.30 -17.13
CA LEU A 232 -1.15 2.12 -16.02
C LEU A 232 -2.51 1.61 -16.52
N SER A 233 -3.04 2.20 -17.60
CA SER A 233 -4.31 1.77 -18.22
C SER A 233 -4.26 0.32 -18.70
N GLU A 234 -3.13 -0.11 -19.30
CA GLU A 234 -2.91 -1.51 -19.72
C GLU A 234 -2.82 -2.50 -18.54
N ASN A 235 -2.59 -1.99 -17.33
CA ASN A 235 -2.62 -2.77 -16.10
C ASN A 235 -3.95 -2.62 -15.33
N GLY A 236 -4.94 -1.96 -15.94
CA GLY A 236 -6.28 -1.79 -15.37
C GLY A 236 -6.36 -0.79 -14.21
N ILE A 237 -5.37 0.08 -14.04
CA ILE A 237 -5.38 1.12 -13.01
C ILE A 237 -6.26 2.29 -13.50
N LYS A 238 -7.20 2.71 -12.64
CA LYS A 238 -8.11 3.83 -12.90
C LYS A 238 -7.36 5.16 -12.86
N THR A 239 -7.13 5.72 -14.04
CA THR A 239 -6.36 6.94 -14.24
C THR A 239 -7.05 7.90 -15.18
N ARG A 240 -6.74 9.19 -15.07
CA ARG A 240 -7.22 10.24 -16.00
C ARG A 240 -6.07 11.14 -16.41
N LEU A 241 -6.28 11.90 -17.46
CA LEU A 241 -5.32 12.87 -17.95
C LEU A 241 -5.88 14.26 -17.77
N ALA A 242 -5.15 15.13 -17.08
CA ALA A 242 -5.47 16.53 -16.95
C ALA A 242 -4.50 17.40 -17.76
N ARG A 243 -4.96 18.54 -18.22
CA ARG A 243 -4.18 19.57 -18.87
C ARG A 243 -4.34 20.88 -18.10
N GLY A 244 -3.22 21.50 -17.72
CA GLY A 244 -3.17 22.83 -17.12
C GLY A 244 -1.85 23.50 -17.47
N ASP A 245 -1.86 24.83 -17.72
CA ASP A 245 -0.66 25.65 -17.99
C ASP A 245 0.28 25.05 -19.05
N ASN A 246 -0.26 24.55 -20.16
CA ASN A 246 0.47 23.91 -21.25
C ASN A 246 1.27 22.65 -20.85
N LYS A 247 0.87 22.00 -19.75
CA LYS A 247 1.46 20.74 -19.23
C LYS A 247 0.34 19.69 -19.10
N LEU A 248 0.72 18.41 -19.24
CA LEU A 248 -0.12 17.26 -18.90
C LEU A 248 0.17 16.78 -17.49
N TRP A 249 -0.87 16.27 -16.85
CA TRP A 249 -0.85 15.80 -15.48
C TRP A 249 -1.56 14.46 -15.39
N LEU A 250 -0.92 13.51 -14.69
CA LEU A 250 -1.54 12.22 -14.39
C LEU A 250 -2.44 12.35 -13.16
N LEU A 251 -3.66 11.84 -13.27
CA LEU A 251 -4.57 11.65 -12.14
C LEU A 251 -4.78 10.16 -11.90
N TYR A 252 -4.84 9.75 -10.65
CA TYR A 252 -5.11 8.37 -10.25
C TYR A 252 -6.18 8.31 -9.16
N ALA A 253 -7.05 7.28 -9.20
CA ALA A 253 -7.95 6.96 -8.11
C ALA A 253 -7.29 5.92 -7.20
N ALA A 254 -7.47 6.04 -5.88
CA ALA A 254 -6.96 5.10 -4.90
C ALA A 254 -8.11 4.46 -4.11
N ASP A 255 -7.88 3.24 -3.57
CA ASP A 255 -8.83 2.50 -2.75
C ASP A 255 -8.90 2.99 -1.29
N THR A 256 -8.03 3.91 -0.92
CA THR A 256 -7.99 4.56 0.40
C THR A 256 -7.83 6.08 0.26
N LYS A 257 -8.03 6.81 1.34
CA LYS A 257 -7.78 8.25 1.36
C LYS A 257 -6.28 8.53 1.28
N ILE A 258 -5.93 9.48 0.42
CA ILE A 258 -4.59 10.03 0.31
C ILE A 258 -4.60 11.44 0.87
N TYR A 259 -3.82 11.66 1.91
CA TYR A 259 -3.74 12.95 2.59
C TYR A 259 -2.70 13.87 1.96
N ALA A 260 -2.86 15.16 2.15
CA ALA A 260 -1.96 16.21 1.67
C ALA A 260 -1.72 16.21 0.15
N LYS A 261 -2.54 15.51 -0.63
CA LYS A 261 -2.52 15.51 -2.10
C LYS A 261 -3.72 16.29 -2.66
N PRO A 262 -3.51 17.13 -3.67
CA PRO A 262 -4.60 17.76 -4.40
C PRO A 262 -5.46 16.72 -5.11
N TYR A 263 -6.76 16.95 -5.15
CA TYR A 263 -7.70 15.99 -5.75
C TYR A 263 -8.84 16.66 -6.51
N PHE A 264 -9.52 15.86 -7.30
CA PHE A 264 -10.74 16.19 -8.05
C PHE A 264 -11.79 15.13 -7.78
N THR A 265 -13.06 15.52 -7.73
CA THR A 265 -14.20 14.59 -7.77
C THR A 265 -14.73 14.50 -9.19
N ILE A 266 -14.61 13.33 -9.80
CA ILE A 266 -15.01 13.09 -11.20
C ILE A 266 -15.97 11.91 -11.25
N GLY A 267 -17.22 12.16 -11.58
CA GLY A 267 -18.23 11.09 -11.66
C GLY A 267 -18.57 10.41 -10.33
N GLY A 268 -18.19 11.00 -9.20
CA GLY A 268 -18.35 10.45 -7.86
C GLY A 268 -17.10 9.77 -7.30
N ASP A 269 -16.06 9.58 -8.11
CA ASP A 269 -14.76 9.05 -7.68
C ASP A 269 -13.78 10.18 -7.39
N ILE A 270 -12.88 9.94 -6.44
CA ILE A 270 -11.80 10.85 -6.09
C ILE A 270 -10.55 10.50 -6.92
N PHE A 271 -10.01 11.51 -7.60
CA PHE A 271 -8.78 11.38 -8.36
C PHE A 271 -7.72 12.33 -7.81
N TYR A 272 -6.61 11.79 -7.36
CA TYR A 272 -5.49 12.54 -6.84
C TYR A 272 -4.53 12.95 -7.94
N LEU A 273 -3.96 14.14 -7.81
CA LEU A 273 -2.90 14.64 -8.68
C LEU A 273 -1.59 13.94 -8.33
N PHE A 274 -0.94 13.29 -9.29
CA PHE A 274 0.29 12.55 -9.02
C PHE A 274 1.46 13.48 -8.69
N ASP A 275 1.71 14.48 -9.55
CA ASP A 275 2.76 15.48 -9.35
C ASP A 275 2.12 16.81 -8.94
N ASP A 276 2.42 17.27 -7.72
CA ASP A 276 1.87 18.52 -7.14
C ASP A 276 2.86 19.71 -7.14
N GLY A 277 4.02 19.53 -7.77
CA GLY A 277 5.13 20.50 -7.74
C GLY A 277 4.87 21.87 -8.40
N ASN A 278 3.86 21.99 -9.26
CA ASN A 278 3.43 23.26 -9.85
C ASN A 278 1.90 23.28 -9.99
N LYS A 279 1.26 24.17 -9.27
CA LYS A 279 -0.21 24.28 -9.29
C LYS A 279 -0.66 25.10 -10.49
N ALA A 280 -1.20 24.47 -11.51
CA ALA A 280 -1.98 25.16 -12.53
C ALA A 280 -3.21 25.81 -11.89
N SER A 281 -3.63 26.96 -12.40
CA SER A 281 -4.80 27.69 -11.89
C SER A 281 -6.13 27.08 -12.31
N SER A 282 -6.12 26.29 -13.38
CA SER A 282 -7.29 25.60 -13.90
C SER A 282 -6.88 24.35 -14.68
N PHE A 283 -7.74 23.34 -14.66
CA PHE A 283 -7.51 22.06 -15.33
C PHE A 283 -8.65 21.72 -16.29
N ASN A 284 -8.28 21.15 -17.43
CA ASN A 284 -9.21 20.47 -18.32
C ASN A 284 -8.90 18.99 -18.27
N ILE A 285 -9.88 18.15 -17.95
CA ILE A 285 -9.68 16.73 -17.72
C ILE A 285 -10.29 15.92 -18.86
N CYS A 286 -9.52 14.96 -19.35
CA CYS A 286 -9.95 13.90 -20.23
C CYS A 286 -10.47 12.74 -19.39
N ASN A 287 -11.77 12.72 -19.15
CA ASN A 287 -12.44 11.69 -18.32
C ASN A 287 -12.90 10.52 -19.21
N PHE A 288 -11.95 9.81 -19.84
CA PHE A 288 -12.23 8.54 -20.51
C PHE A 288 -12.34 7.41 -19.49
N GLU A 289 -13.10 6.39 -19.80
CA GLU A 289 -13.22 5.19 -18.98
C GLU A 289 -12.64 3.98 -19.71
N VAL A 290 -11.84 3.17 -18.98
CA VAL A 290 -11.36 1.89 -19.48
C VAL A 290 -12.20 0.79 -18.85
N PRO A 291 -12.79 -0.11 -19.65
CA PRO A 291 -13.61 -1.18 -19.12
C PRO A 291 -12.86 -2.05 -18.14
N GLY A 292 -13.41 -2.24 -16.93
CA GLY A 292 -12.78 -3.03 -15.87
C GLY A 292 -11.63 -2.35 -15.15
N GLU A 293 -11.48 -1.03 -15.30
CA GLU A 293 -10.52 -0.27 -14.49
C GLU A 293 -10.90 -0.30 -13.01
N ARG A 294 -9.89 -0.29 -12.15
CA ARG A 294 -10.04 -0.27 -10.70
C ARG A 294 -9.17 0.81 -10.08
N ALA A 295 -9.57 1.27 -8.91
CA ALA A 295 -8.72 2.13 -8.10
C ALA A 295 -7.37 1.46 -7.82
N LEU A 296 -6.34 2.26 -7.66
CA LEU A 296 -5.01 1.82 -7.27
C LEU A 296 -5.05 1.34 -5.83
N SER A 297 -4.57 0.12 -5.56
CA SER A 297 -4.49 -0.38 -4.19
C SER A 297 -3.22 0.11 -3.49
N MET A 298 -3.41 0.74 -2.35
CA MET A 298 -2.31 1.19 -1.51
C MET A 298 -1.77 0.08 -0.61
N LEU A 299 -2.50 -1.03 -0.46
CA LEU A 299 -2.08 -2.14 0.38
C LEU A 299 -0.72 -2.69 -0.04
N MET A 300 0.19 -2.82 0.91
CA MET A 300 1.58 -3.28 0.71
C MET A 300 1.98 -4.25 1.82
N PRO A 301 1.53 -5.52 1.78
CA PRO A 301 1.84 -6.48 2.83
C PRO A 301 3.33 -6.78 2.98
N ASN A 302 4.06 -6.70 1.87
CA ASN A 302 5.50 -6.90 1.83
C ASN A 302 6.19 -5.68 1.23
N LEU A 303 7.33 -5.33 1.77
CA LEU A 303 8.19 -4.30 1.20
C LEU A 303 8.78 -4.74 -0.14
N PRO A 304 9.09 -3.80 -1.06
CA PRO A 304 9.66 -4.15 -2.35
C PRO A 304 11.07 -4.74 -2.23
N LEU A 305 11.36 -5.70 -3.11
CA LEU A 305 12.66 -6.38 -3.20
C LEU A 305 13.68 -5.53 -3.98
N LEU A 306 14.14 -4.46 -3.35
CA LEU A 306 15.13 -3.55 -3.94
C LEU A 306 16.56 -3.96 -3.61
N ASN A 307 17.51 -3.61 -4.48
CA ASN A 307 18.92 -3.83 -4.21
C ASN A 307 19.30 -3.24 -2.85
N TYR A 308 20.07 -4.01 -2.10
CA TYR A 308 20.48 -3.58 -0.76
C TYR A 308 21.53 -2.47 -0.83
N ARG A 309 21.22 -1.36 -0.16
CA ARG A 309 22.15 -0.28 0.16
C ARG A 309 22.04 0.01 1.66
N ALA A 310 23.11 -0.27 2.41
CA ALA A 310 23.09 -0.07 3.85
C ALA A 310 22.77 1.40 4.20
N ALA A 311 21.80 1.61 5.08
CA ALA A 311 21.64 2.86 5.82
C ALA A 311 22.58 2.89 7.03
N GLU A 312 22.57 4.00 7.79
CA GLU A 312 23.26 4.03 9.10
C GLU A 312 22.60 2.99 10.04
N PRO A 313 23.41 2.20 10.76
CA PRO A 313 22.88 1.23 11.70
C PRO A 313 22.11 1.88 12.83
N HIS A 314 20.91 1.41 13.10
CA HIS A 314 20.09 1.83 14.22
C HIS A 314 20.29 0.89 15.41
N LEU A 315 20.76 1.41 16.54
CA LEU A 315 20.92 0.65 17.76
C LEU A 315 19.71 0.83 18.68
N CYS A 316 18.87 -0.20 18.73
CA CYS A 316 17.77 -0.29 19.69
C CYS A 316 18.32 -0.67 21.06
N VAL A 317 18.41 0.26 21.98
CA VAL A 317 18.94 0.04 23.32
C VAL A 317 17.80 -0.12 24.31
N SER A 318 17.74 -1.28 24.96
CA SER A 318 16.81 -1.50 26.06
C SER A 318 17.57 -2.08 27.26
N ALA A 319 17.74 -1.26 28.30
CA ALA A 319 18.48 -1.63 29.51
C ALA A 319 17.91 -2.84 30.26
N LYS A 320 16.61 -3.11 30.08
CA LYS A 320 15.87 -4.16 30.80
C LYS A 320 15.55 -5.38 29.96
N THR A 321 15.69 -5.29 28.63
CA THR A 321 15.33 -6.38 27.73
C THR A 321 16.54 -6.85 26.92
N THR A 322 16.85 -6.21 25.80
CA THR A 322 17.96 -6.60 24.93
C THR A 322 18.41 -5.42 24.06
N ASN A 323 19.64 -5.48 23.60
CA ASN A 323 20.16 -4.54 22.60
C ASN A 323 20.15 -5.21 21.22
N VAL A 324 19.57 -4.55 20.24
CA VAL A 324 19.49 -5.02 18.87
C VAL A 324 20.03 -3.94 17.94
N THR A 325 20.86 -4.33 16.99
CA THR A 325 21.33 -3.43 15.92
C THR A 325 20.65 -3.84 14.62
N ILE A 326 19.99 -2.89 13.99
CA ILE A 326 19.29 -3.08 12.72
C ILE A 326 19.91 -2.15 11.69
N THR A 327 20.17 -2.67 10.49
CA THR A 327 20.72 -1.89 9.38
C THR A 327 19.73 -1.92 8.21
N PRO A 328 18.81 -0.96 8.14
CA PRO A 328 17.80 -0.94 7.11
C PRO A 328 18.39 -0.74 5.71
N ASN A 329 17.61 -1.10 4.69
CA ASN A 329 17.95 -0.85 3.30
C ASN A 329 17.55 0.57 2.90
N SER A 330 18.53 1.47 2.68
CA SER A 330 18.21 2.87 2.32
C SER A 330 17.45 3.01 1.00
N ASN A 331 17.54 2.06 0.06
CA ASN A 331 16.72 2.08 -1.14
C ASN A 331 15.24 1.81 -0.83
N VAL A 332 14.95 0.97 0.16
CA VAL A 332 13.59 0.76 0.67
C VAL A 332 13.10 2.00 1.40
N ILE A 333 13.95 2.62 2.23
CA ILE A 333 13.58 3.87 2.92
C ILE A 333 13.29 5.00 1.92
N ASP A 334 14.10 5.13 0.86
CA ASP A 334 13.84 6.12 -0.20
C ASP A 334 12.50 5.87 -0.90
N PHE A 335 12.14 4.59 -1.16
CA PHE A 335 10.85 4.21 -1.70
C PHE A 335 9.69 4.55 -0.75
N LEU A 336 9.83 4.28 0.55
CA LEU A 336 8.82 4.60 1.56
C LEU A 336 8.66 6.11 1.74
N ASN A 337 9.72 6.90 1.55
CA ASN A 337 9.67 8.36 1.56
C ASN A 337 8.77 8.94 0.46
N ASP A 338 8.67 8.26 -0.68
CA ASP A 338 7.81 8.63 -1.80
C ASP A 338 6.39 8.03 -1.68
N PHE A 339 6.14 7.23 -0.64
CA PHE A 339 4.79 6.72 -0.36
C PHE A 339 3.92 7.85 0.22
N PRO A 340 2.70 8.08 -0.30
CA PRO A 340 1.87 9.17 0.20
C PRO A 340 1.29 8.83 1.57
N GLN A 341 0.98 9.84 2.36
CA GLN A 341 0.25 9.63 3.61
C GLN A 341 -1.16 9.13 3.34
N CYS A 342 -1.54 8.05 4.00
CA CYS A 342 -2.84 7.39 3.85
C CYS A 342 -3.32 6.84 5.20
N ASP A 343 -4.42 6.09 5.21
CA ASP A 343 -5.01 5.56 6.44
C ASP A 343 -4.09 4.54 7.13
N TRP A 344 -4.08 4.54 8.47
CA TRP A 344 -3.17 3.73 9.31
C TRP A 344 -3.22 2.21 9.06
N PRO A 345 -4.35 1.59 8.66
CA PRO A 345 -4.37 0.17 8.31
C PRO A 345 -3.33 -0.23 7.25
N ILE A 346 -3.02 0.67 6.31
CA ILE A 346 -2.00 0.41 5.28
C ILE A 346 -0.61 0.23 5.90
N TYR A 347 -0.24 1.12 6.83
CA TYR A 347 1.05 1.05 7.53
C TYR A 347 1.15 -0.18 8.42
N ALA A 348 0.08 -0.46 9.18
CA ALA A 348 0.03 -1.59 10.10
C ALA A 348 -0.07 -2.96 9.42
N ALA A 349 -0.53 -3.02 8.15
CA ALA A 349 -0.54 -4.23 7.34
C ALA A 349 0.81 -4.53 6.67
N THR A 350 1.75 -3.58 6.67
CA THR A 350 3.05 -3.73 6.02
C THR A 350 4.05 -4.38 6.97
N GLY A 351 4.64 -5.49 6.53
CA GLY A 351 5.70 -6.20 7.27
C GLY A 351 7.06 -5.50 7.19
N LEU A 352 8.03 -6.04 7.93
CA LEU A 352 9.44 -5.65 7.84
C LEU A 352 10.12 -6.31 6.64
N SER A 353 11.25 -5.75 6.22
CA SER A 353 12.13 -6.42 5.27
C SER A 353 12.68 -7.73 5.86
N GLU A 354 13.02 -8.69 5.01
CA GLU A 354 13.62 -9.96 5.45
C GLU A 354 14.85 -9.72 6.33
N LYS A 355 15.70 -8.76 5.95
CA LYS A 355 16.89 -8.42 6.71
C LYS A 355 16.56 -7.87 8.10
N SER A 356 15.63 -6.92 8.20
CA SER A 356 15.20 -6.38 9.50
C SER A 356 14.54 -7.44 10.37
N CYS A 357 13.75 -8.34 9.78
CA CYS A 357 13.23 -9.52 10.49
C CYS A 357 14.33 -10.41 11.06
N LEU A 358 15.38 -10.71 10.28
CA LEU A 358 16.50 -11.55 10.70
C LEU A 358 17.34 -10.89 11.82
N GLU A 359 17.42 -9.58 11.86
CA GLU A 359 18.17 -8.84 12.88
C GLU A 359 17.34 -8.60 14.15
N LEU A 360 16.03 -8.32 14.02
CA LEU A 360 15.15 -7.95 15.14
C LEU A 360 14.49 -9.13 15.84
N LEU A 361 13.86 -10.04 15.09
CA LEU A 361 12.97 -11.03 15.69
C LEU A 361 13.67 -12.11 16.50
N PRO A 362 14.86 -12.65 16.14
CA PRO A 362 15.52 -13.68 16.93
C PRO A 362 15.87 -13.25 18.36
N PRO A 363 16.52 -12.10 18.62
CA PRO A 363 16.79 -11.67 19.99
C PRO A 363 15.51 -11.37 20.78
N LEU A 364 14.45 -10.87 20.13
CA LEU A 364 13.16 -10.67 20.80
C LEU A 364 12.49 -12.01 21.16
N ARG A 365 12.53 -13.01 20.29
CA ARG A 365 12.04 -14.37 20.60
C ARG A 365 12.76 -14.97 21.79
N GLU A 366 14.08 -14.77 21.93
CA GLU A 366 14.86 -15.28 23.05
C GLU A 366 14.38 -14.72 24.39
N ILE A 367 14.13 -13.42 24.49
CA ILE A 367 13.69 -12.77 25.74
C ILE A 367 12.26 -13.09 26.15
N ILE A 368 11.42 -13.57 25.21
CA ILE A 368 10.02 -13.95 25.49
C ILE A 368 9.81 -15.47 25.59
N ALA A 369 10.80 -16.30 25.28
CA ALA A 369 10.66 -17.75 25.06
C ALA A 369 10.02 -18.55 26.20
N ASN A 370 10.17 -18.09 27.46
CA ASN A 370 9.63 -18.78 28.62
C ASN A 370 8.56 -17.97 29.37
N LYS A 371 7.91 -17.05 28.67
CA LYS A 371 6.88 -16.16 29.22
C LYS A 371 5.49 -16.58 28.73
N SER A 372 4.49 -16.32 29.54
CA SER A 372 3.10 -16.35 29.07
C SER A 372 2.89 -15.28 27.98
N ASN A 373 1.85 -15.43 27.16
CA ASN A 373 1.54 -14.44 26.11
C ASN A 373 1.40 -13.02 26.68
N VAL A 374 0.79 -12.87 27.86
CA VAL A 374 0.64 -11.58 28.53
C VAL A 374 1.97 -10.98 28.96
N GLU A 375 2.84 -11.78 29.60
CA GLU A 375 4.17 -11.34 30.01
C GLU A 375 5.07 -11.06 28.80
N ALA A 376 4.92 -11.83 27.72
CA ALA A 376 5.64 -11.63 26.47
C ALA A 376 5.23 -10.30 25.81
N ALA A 377 3.92 -10.04 25.68
CA ALA A 377 3.38 -8.79 25.17
C ALA A 377 3.84 -7.58 26.00
N GLY A 378 3.80 -7.68 27.34
CA GLY A 378 4.36 -6.65 28.23
C GLY A 378 5.88 -6.47 28.09
N THR A 379 6.64 -7.53 27.77
CA THR A 379 8.07 -7.43 27.50
C THR A 379 8.34 -6.69 26.18
N LEU A 380 7.57 -6.97 25.14
CA LEU A 380 7.65 -6.25 23.86
C LEU A 380 7.28 -4.78 24.01
N LEU A 381 6.26 -4.47 24.83
CA LEU A 381 5.88 -3.08 25.14
C LEU A 381 7.06 -2.33 25.80
N LYS A 382 7.71 -2.93 26.80
CA LYS A 382 8.89 -2.35 27.46
C LYS A 382 10.05 -2.13 26.51
N PHE A 383 10.26 -3.05 25.56
CA PHE A 383 11.25 -2.87 24.51
C PHE A 383 10.93 -1.62 23.65
N ILE A 384 9.70 -1.44 23.21
CA ILE A 384 9.29 -0.23 22.45
C ILE A 384 9.52 1.05 23.27
N HIS A 385 9.11 1.05 24.54
CA HIS A 385 9.29 2.22 25.42
C HIS A 385 10.74 2.66 25.58
N GLU A 386 11.66 1.70 25.66
CA GLU A 386 13.08 1.94 25.94
C GLU A 386 13.94 2.14 24.70
N ALA A 387 13.62 1.42 23.62
CA ALA A 387 14.46 1.37 22.43
C ALA A 387 14.26 2.53 21.45
N PHE A 388 13.09 3.18 21.48
CA PHE A 388 12.72 4.23 20.54
C PHE A 388 12.47 5.56 21.26
N PRO A 389 13.34 6.57 21.09
CA PRO A 389 13.12 7.91 21.64
C PRO A 389 11.86 8.55 21.03
N TYR A 390 11.11 9.28 21.86
CA TYR A 390 9.89 9.94 21.43
C TYR A 390 10.13 11.36 20.94
N LYS A 391 9.51 11.71 19.82
CA LYS A 391 9.39 13.08 19.34
C LYS A 391 8.20 13.14 18.38
N THR A 392 7.47 14.25 18.43
CA THR A 392 6.33 14.44 17.54
C THR A 392 6.78 14.69 16.12
N ASP A 393 5.97 14.30 15.15
CA ASP A 393 6.21 14.49 13.74
C ASP A 393 6.47 15.96 13.35
N PRO A 394 5.68 16.96 13.80
CA PRO A 394 5.99 18.35 13.52
C PRO A 394 7.37 18.79 14.01
N GLN A 395 7.84 18.22 15.15
CA GLN A 395 9.17 18.52 15.69
C GLN A 395 10.29 17.81 14.92
N GLN A 396 10.02 16.64 14.32
CA GLN A 396 11.00 15.87 13.55
C GLN A 396 10.99 16.24 12.07
N PHE A 397 9.82 16.33 11.46
CA PHE A 397 9.63 16.46 10.01
C PHE A 397 9.05 17.83 9.59
N GLY A 398 8.61 18.67 10.55
CA GLY A 398 7.90 19.92 10.27
C GLY A 398 6.46 19.75 9.76
N ARG A 399 5.96 18.52 9.77
CA ARG A 399 4.60 18.13 9.35
C ARG A 399 4.24 16.77 9.95
N GLU A 400 2.95 16.44 9.98
CA GLU A 400 2.48 15.08 10.31
C GLU A 400 2.97 14.07 9.27
N ARG A 401 3.44 12.91 9.73
CA ARG A 401 3.97 11.85 8.89
C ARG A 401 3.99 10.51 9.62
N THR A 402 3.05 9.64 9.34
CA THR A 402 3.09 8.27 9.84
C THR A 402 4.23 7.49 9.19
N LEU A 403 4.99 6.74 9.99
CA LEU A 403 6.08 5.89 9.53
C LEU A 403 5.62 4.44 9.35
N PHE A 404 6.15 3.79 8.32
CA PHE A 404 6.12 2.32 8.29
C PHE A 404 7.05 1.75 9.37
N ALA A 405 6.77 0.54 9.85
CA ALA A 405 7.59 -0.10 10.87
C ALA A 405 9.09 -0.19 10.49
N GLU A 406 9.42 -0.39 9.22
CA GLU A 406 10.81 -0.39 8.71
C GLU A 406 11.48 0.98 8.86
N GLU A 407 10.75 2.07 8.72
CA GLU A 407 11.28 3.43 8.82
C GLU A 407 11.68 3.79 10.25
N MET A 408 11.11 3.14 11.27
CA MET A 408 11.52 3.35 12.67
C MET A 408 13.00 3.01 12.93
N PHE A 409 13.62 2.23 12.04
CA PHE A 409 15.05 1.93 12.11
C PHE A 409 15.92 2.89 11.29
N ALA A 410 15.31 3.81 10.57
CA ALA A 410 16.01 4.82 9.77
C ALA A 410 15.93 6.23 10.38
N TYR A 411 14.90 6.49 11.19
CA TYR A 411 14.69 7.79 11.84
C TYR A 411 14.99 7.73 13.33
N PRO A 412 15.53 8.83 13.92
CA PRO A 412 15.98 8.82 15.31
C PRO A 412 14.85 8.89 16.34
N PHE A 413 13.64 9.27 15.93
CA PHE A 413 12.49 9.44 16.82
C PHE A 413 11.24 8.86 16.19
N SER A 414 10.25 8.58 17.03
CA SER A 414 8.93 8.08 16.65
C SER A 414 7.87 8.63 17.59
N ASP A 415 6.63 8.68 17.16
CA ASP A 415 5.52 9.10 18.02
C ASP A 415 4.51 7.99 18.33
N CYS A 416 3.26 8.31 18.66
CA CYS A 416 2.34 7.32 19.20
C CYS A 416 1.87 6.28 18.18
N GLU A 417 1.58 6.68 16.93
CA GLU A 417 1.14 5.75 15.89
C GLU A 417 2.27 4.86 15.40
N ASP A 418 3.45 5.42 15.19
CA ASP A 418 4.62 4.68 14.75
C ASP A 418 4.93 3.54 15.71
N ARG A 419 4.94 3.85 17.00
CA ARG A 419 5.17 2.88 18.08
C ARG A 419 4.07 1.84 18.16
N SER A 420 2.81 2.27 18.02
CA SER A 420 1.65 1.38 18.05
C SER A 420 1.64 0.43 16.85
N ILE A 421 2.01 0.92 15.66
CA ILE A 421 2.15 0.11 14.45
C ILE A 421 3.27 -0.95 14.62
N LEU A 422 4.46 -0.54 15.08
CA LEU A 422 5.56 -1.48 15.29
C LEU A 422 5.21 -2.48 16.40
N TYR A 423 4.60 -2.04 17.51
CA TYR A 423 4.17 -2.92 18.59
C TYR A 423 3.14 -3.96 18.10
N ALA A 424 2.13 -3.51 17.36
CA ALA A 424 1.12 -4.40 16.79
C ALA A 424 1.74 -5.44 15.85
N LEU A 425 2.71 -5.05 15.02
CA LEU A 425 3.45 -5.96 14.16
C LEU A 425 4.23 -6.99 14.98
N LEU A 426 4.97 -6.57 16.01
CA LEU A 426 5.74 -7.49 16.85
C LEU A 426 4.87 -8.49 17.59
N VAL A 427 3.72 -8.07 18.13
CA VAL A 427 2.78 -8.97 18.80
C VAL A 427 2.20 -10.00 17.83
N ARG A 428 1.82 -9.59 16.63
CA ARG A 428 1.30 -10.49 15.60
C ARG A 428 2.35 -11.50 15.13
N GLU A 429 3.57 -11.03 14.84
CA GLU A 429 4.67 -11.86 14.30
C GLU A 429 5.28 -12.82 15.35
N LEU A 430 5.37 -12.40 16.60
CA LEU A 430 6.06 -13.17 17.64
C LEU A 430 5.11 -14.01 18.49
N LEU A 431 3.87 -13.56 18.68
CA LEU A 431 2.90 -14.22 19.57
C LEU A 431 1.69 -14.79 18.81
N GLY A 432 1.47 -14.38 17.55
CA GLY A 432 0.32 -14.81 16.75
C GLY A 432 -1.03 -14.32 17.31
N LEU A 433 -1.03 -13.21 18.08
CA LEU A 433 -2.22 -12.64 18.70
C LEU A 433 -2.82 -11.56 17.82
N ASP A 434 -4.15 -11.43 17.90
CA ASP A 434 -4.88 -10.38 17.21
C ASP A 434 -4.75 -9.05 17.95
N VAL A 435 -4.57 -7.97 17.19
CA VAL A 435 -4.31 -6.62 17.70
C VAL A 435 -5.17 -5.62 16.94
N VAL A 436 -5.70 -4.65 17.65
CA VAL A 436 -6.38 -3.48 17.07
C VAL A 436 -5.72 -2.20 17.55
N LEU A 437 -5.84 -1.12 16.76
CA LEU A 437 -5.46 0.21 17.21
C LEU A 437 -6.67 0.90 17.87
N LEU A 438 -6.39 1.66 18.92
CA LEU A 438 -7.35 2.49 19.65
C LEU A 438 -7.05 3.93 19.30
N HIS A 439 -7.92 4.56 18.53
CA HIS A 439 -7.78 5.97 18.16
C HIS A 439 -8.61 6.83 19.12
N TYR A 440 -7.93 7.58 19.96
CA TYR A 440 -8.44 8.65 20.78
C TYR A 440 -8.20 10.01 20.12
N PRO A 441 -8.87 11.09 20.59
CA PRO A 441 -8.45 12.43 20.17
C PRO A 441 -6.96 12.64 20.49
N ASN A 442 -6.14 12.87 19.45
CA ASN A 442 -4.70 13.14 19.54
C ASN A 442 -3.80 11.99 20.02
N HIS A 443 -4.30 10.76 20.09
CA HIS A 443 -3.51 9.63 20.55
C HIS A 443 -3.91 8.32 19.91
N ILE A 444 -2.92 7.45 19.67
CA ILE A 444 -3.09 6.07 19.23
C ILE A 444 -2.47 5.14 20.27
N ALA A 445 -3.27 4.22 20.79
CA ALA A 445 -2.83 3.09 21.58
C ALA A 445 -3.16 1.78 20.86
N THR A 446 -2.86 0.66 21.48
CA THR A 446 -3.19 -0.69 20.97
C THR A 446 -4.03 -1.46 21.96
N ALA A 447 -4.76 -2.47 21.49
CA ALA A 447 -5.34 -3.48 22.35
C ALA A 447 -5.13 -4.87 21.74
N VAL A 448 -4.83 -5.86 22.59
CA VAL A 448 -4.43 -7.21 22.22
C VAL A 448 -5.48 -8.21 22.72
N ASN A 449 -5.88 -9.13 21.84
CA ASN A 449 -6.76 -10.23 22.19
C ASN A 449 -5.96 -11.39 22.78
N PHE A 450 -6.33 -11.84 23.97
CA PHE A 450 -5.77 -13.03 24.60
C PHE A 450 -6.82 -14.12 24.73
N GLU A 451 -6.42 -15.38 24.64
CA GLU A 451 -7.31 -16.53 24.87
C GLU A 451 -7.88 -16.57 26.30
N THR A 452 -7.15 -15.97 27.24
CA THR A 452 -7.54 -15.89 28.66
C THR A 452 -7.89 -14.46 29.03
N GLN A 453 -8.83 -14.31 29.97
CA GLN A 453 -9.16 -12.97 30.48
C GLN A 453 -7.96 -12.38 31.21
N VAL A 454 -7.58 -11.17 30.80
CA VAL A 454 -6.51 -10.35 31.41
C VAL A 454 -7.14 -9.21 32.17
N GLU A 455 -6.61 -8.89 33.36
CA GLU A 455 -7.05 -7.74 34.16
C GLU A 455 -6.61 -6.44 33.50
N GLY A 456 -7.40 -5.37 33.74
CA GLY A 456 -7.11 -4.03 33.22
C GLY A 456 -8.18 -3.52 32.25
N ASP A 457 -7.93 -2.36 31.67
CA ASP A 457 -8.82 -1.71 30.71
C ASP A 457 -8.85 -2.49 29.38
N TYR A 458 -10.01 -2.54 28.77
CA TYR A 458 -10.22 -3.32 27.56
C TYR A 458 -11.31 -2.73 26.66
N VAL A 459 -11.29 -3.11 25.39
CA VAL A 459 -12.42 -2.96 24.46
C VAL A 459 -13.03 -4.34 24.16
N GLU A 460 -14.32 -4.37 23.87
CA GLU A 460 -15.03 -5.59 23.46
C GLU A 460 -15.43 -5.48 21.97
N LEU A 461 -14.99 -6.42 21.18
CA LEU A 461 -15.27 -6.48 19.74
C LEU A 461 -15.72 -7.90 19.36
N ASP A 462 -16.88 -8.01 18.74
CA ASP A 462 -17.46 -9.30 18.29
C ASP A 462 -17.49 -10.38 19.40
N GLY A 463 -17.69 -9.96 20.66
CA GLY A 463 -17.69 -10.85 21.83
C GLY A 463 -16.30 -11.27 22.32
N ALA A 464 -15.22 -10.75 21.73
CA ALA A 464 -13.85 -10.95 22.18
C ALA A 464 -13.34 -9.71 22.94
N ARG A 465 -12.55 -9.95 23.99
CA ARG A 465 -11.95 -8.89 24.80
C ARG A 465 -10.52 -8.59 24.32
N TYR A 466 -10.23 -7.33 24.07
CA TYR A 466 -8.92 -6.81 23.71
C TYR A 466 -8.41 -5.93 24.85
N THR A 467 -7.35 -6.34 25.51
CA THR A 467 -6.73 -5.62 26.64
C THR A 467 -5.81 -4.52 26.14
N VAL A 468 -5.84 -3.35 26.77
CA VAL A 468 -5.06 -2.16 26.36
C VAL A 468 -3.56 -2.38 26.57
N PHE A 469 -2.79 -1.92 25.59
CA PHE A 469 -1.33 -1.78 25.62
C PHE A 469 -0.96 -0.45 24.98
N ASP A 470 -0.45 0.47 25.77
CA ASP A 470 -0.12 1.82 25.28
C ASP A 470 1.39 1.99 25.10
N ALA A 471 1.81 1.98 23.84
CA ALA A 471 3.22 2.10 23.45
C ALA A 471 3.83 3.49 23.76
N THR A 472 3.02 4.44 24.22
CA THR A 472 3.45 5.81 24.55
C THR A 472 3.34 6.11 26.05
N TYR A 473 2.55 5.34 26.79
CA TYR A 473 2.48 5.47 28.24
C TYR A 473 3.65 4.75 28.91
N ILE A 474 4.78 5.45 29.06
CA ILE A 474 6.04 4.87 29.53
C ILE A 474 5.92 4.39 30.98
N GLY A 475 6.21 3.12 31.20
CA GLY A 475 6.13 2.46 32.51
C GLY A 475 4.74 1.95 32.85
N ALA A 476 3.76 2.07 31.96
CA ALA A 476 2.47 1.43 32.11
C ALA A 476 2.61 -0.10 32.11
N ASP A 477 1.78 -0.73 32.91
CA ASP A 477 1.60 -2.18 32.90
C ASP A 477 0.50 -2.57 31.89
N VAL A 478 0.32 -3.86 31.72
CA VAL A 478 -0.74 -4.44 30.89
C VAL A 478 -2.10 -3.97 31.36
N GLY A 479 -2.95 -3.53 30.46
CA GLY A 479 -4.32 -3.08 30.76
C GLY A 479 -4.39 -1.66 31.38
N GLU A 480 -3.35 -0.89 31.31
CA GLU A 480 -3.38 0.51 31.78
C GLU A 480 -3.57 1.48 30.62
N THR A 481 -4.69 2.20 30.65
CA THR A 481 -4.94 3.34 29.78
C THR A 481 -4.26 4.59 30.38
N MET A 482 -3.66 5.42 29.53
CA MET A 482 -3.12 6.72 29.94
C MET A 482 -4.22 7.51 30.68
N PRO A 483 -3.93 8.11 31.86
CA PRO A 483 -4.95 8.72 32.72
C PRO A 483 -5.84 9.74 32.02
N GLU A 484 -5.28 10.44 31.03
CA GLU A 484 -5.98 11.44 30.23
C GLU A 484 -7.10 10.85 29.38
N PHE A 485 -6.96 9.59 28.94
CA PHE A 485 -7.95 8.87 28.10
C PHE A 485 -8.81 7.90 28.93
N SER A 486 -8.59 7.80 30.24
CA SER A 486 -9.37 6.93 31.10
C SER A 486 -10.85 7.31 31.04
N GLY A 487 -11.71 6.38 30.65
CA GLY A 487 -13.15 6.57 30.47
C GLY A 487 -13.54 7.33 29.19
N MET A 488 -12.59 7.66 28.31
CA MET A 488 -12.90 8.17 26.97
C MET A 488 -13.25 7.01 26.03
N ALA A 489 -14.20 7.25 25.14
CA ALA A 489 -14.53 6.34 24.06
C ALA A 489 -13.42 6.36 22.99
N ALA A 490 -13.12 5.20 22.41
CA ALA A 490 -12.14 5.04 21.36
C ALA A 490 -12.81 4.65 20.02
N LYS A 491 -12.24 5.13 18.92
CA LYS A 491 -12.51 4.58 17.60
C LYS A 491 -11.57 3.37 17.38
N ILE A 492 -12.11 2.26 16.93
CA ILE A 492 -11.33 1.05 16.70
C ILE A 492 -10.89 0.98 15.26
N ILE A 493 -9.61 0.68 15.06
CA ILE A 493 -9.02 0.41 13.76
C ILE A 493 -8.58 -1.05 13.73
N ARG A 494 -9.24 -1.84 12.90
CA ARG A 494 -8.89 -3.26 12.72
C ARG A 494 -7.65 -3.39 11.84
N LEU A 495 -6.75 -4.30 12.22
CA LEU A 495 -5.56 -4.65 11.48
C LEU A 495 -5.78 -6.05 10.88
N ASN A 496 -6.12 -6.10 9.61
CA ASN A 496 -6.36 -7.36 8.88
C ASN A 496 -5.07 -8.03 8.42
#